data_77958627f751092d34f2d40db7d5bd26
#
_entry.id   77958627f751092d34f2d40db7d5bd26
#
_cell.length_a   1.000
_cell.length_b   1.000
_cell.length_c   1.000
_cell.angle_alpha   90.00
_cell.angle_beta   90.00
_cell.angle_gamma   90.00
#
_symmetry.space_group_name_H-M   'P 1'
#
loop_
_entity.id
_entity.type
_entity.pdbx_description
1 polymer ?
#
loop_
_entity_poly.entity_id
_entity_poly.type
_entity_poly.pdbx_seq_one_letter_code
_entity_poly.pdbx_strand_id
1 'polypeptide(L)'
;MNNKFKPALIGGGALGLLLVFTVLISAVPFLKLAGCCNCLWPIAGGLLATMLYVKGSPNPATVLDGAILGALAGVIGGLIYLIIGMPISYFVNGVEALDAQVRQLAPDFPLGGVVLMAIGGIVGFFIFVVLSTIGGLIGVPIFEKRKGGANMPPPPQDFGGGPGGTYGTGL
;
A
#
# COMPACT_ATOMS: atom_id res chain seq x y z
N MET A 1 -12.53 16.03 6.06
CA MET A 1 -12.33 15.07 4.94
C MET A 1 -11.14 15.39 4.04
N ASN A 2 -10.77 16.67 3.86
CA ASN A 2 -9.71 17.04 2.90
C ASN A 2 -8.27 16.58 3.27
N ASN A 3 -8.00 16.27 4.54
CA ASN A 3 -6.64 15.91 4.97
C ASN A 3 -6.22 14.46 4.64
N LYS A 4 -7.18 13.57 4.32
CA LYS A 4 -6.91 12.15 3.99
C LYS A 4 -6.69 11.96 2.48
N PHE A 5 -7.25 12.83 1.65
CA PHE A 5 -7.18 12.67 0.20
C PHE A 5 -5.79 12.95 -0.36
N LYS A 6 -5.09 13.96 0.16
CA LYS A 6 -3.72 14.29 -0.28
C LYS A 6 -2.73 13.12 -0.10
N PRO A 7 -2.59 12.51 1.09
CA PRO A 7 -1.67 11.37 1.25
C PRO A 7 -2.09 10.14 0.44
N ALA A 8 -3.40 9.89 0.28
CA ALA A 8 -3.90 8.82 -0.57
C ALA A 8 -3.58 9.06 -2.06
N LEU A 9 -3.70 10.31 -2.53
CA LEU A 9 -3.35 10.66 -3.91
C LEU A 9 -1.85 10.49 -4.18
N ILE A 10 -1.00 10.92 -3.25
CA ILE A 10 0.46 10.77 -3.39
C ILE A 10 0.84 9.28 -3.35
N GLY A 11 0.32 8.52 -2.37
CA GLY A 11 0.59 7.09 -2.24
C GLY A 11 0.06 6.29 -3.43
N GLY A 12 -1.16 6.57 -3.87
CA GLY A 12 -1.78 5.92 -5.03
C GLY A 12 -1.12 6.32 -6.36
N GLY A 13 -0.76 7.60 -6.51
CA GLY A 13 -0.02 8.08 -7.67
C GLY A 13 1.36 7.44 -7.79
N ALA A 14 2.12 7.38 -6.69
CA ALA A 14 3.40 6.69 -6.65
C ALA A 14 3.26 5.20 -6.99
N LEU A 15 2.24 4.53 -6.45
CA LEU A 15 1.93 3.14 -6.75
C LEU A 15 1.61 2.96 -8.24
N GLY A 16 0.73 3.80 -8.80
CA GLY A 16 0.36 3.73 -10.22
C GLY A 16 1.57 3.92 -11.13
N LEU A 17 2.43 4.89 -10.84
CA LEU A 17 3.66 5.13 -11.59
C LEU A 17 4.64 3.95 -11.49
N LEU A 18 4.80 3.35 -10.31
CA LEU A 18 5.63 2.16 -10.12
C LEU A 18 5.10 0.96 -10.92
N LEU A 19 3.78 0.78 -10.96
CA LEU A 19 3.16 -0.28 -11.76
C LEU A 19 3.39 -0.07 -13.26
N VAL A 20 3.22 1.15 -13.77
CA VAL A 20 3.52 1.49 -15.17
C VAL A 20 5.00 1.27 -15.47
N PHE A 21 5.89 1.69 -14.58
CA PHE A 21 7.33 1.47 -14.72
C PHE A 21 7.69 -0.02 -14.75
N THR A 22 7.01 -0.83 -13.94
CA THR A 22 7.20 -2.29 -13.94
C THR A 22 6.78 -2.93 -15.27
N VAL A 23 5.70 -2.42 -15.90
CA VAL A 23 5.30 -2.87 -17.24
C VAL A 23 6.38 -2.56 -18.28
N LEU A 24 6.97 -1.37 -18.24
CA LEU A 24 8.06 -1.00 -19.15
C LEU A 24 9.31 -1.87 -18.97
N ILE A 25 9.64 -2.18 -17.70
CA ILE A 25 10.80 -3.03 -17.38
C ILE A 25 10.52 -4.51 -17.77
N SER A 26 9.28 -4.97 -17.73
CA SER A 26 8.92 -6.35 -18.08
C SER A 26 9.16 -6.69 -19.56
N ALA A 27 9.37 -5.68 -20.41
CA ALA A 27 9.87 -5.86 -21.78
C ALA A 27 11.27 -6.48 -21.83
N VAL A 28 12.04 -6.41 -20.73
CA VAL A 28 13.38 -7.02 -20.64
C VAL A 28 13.25 -8.45 -20.09
N PRO A 29 13.61 -9.51 -20.86
CA PRO A 29 13.33 -10.89 -20.49
C PRO A 29 14.01 -11.35 -19.19
N PHE A 30 15.11 -10.72 -18.80
CA PHE A 30 15.85 -11.05 -17.57
C PHE A 30 15.11 -10.60 -16.27
N LEU A 31 14.25 -9.60 -16.38
CA LEU A 31 13.52 -9.01 -15.24
C LEU A 31 12.12 -9.62 -15.03
N LYS A 32 11.74 -10.64 -15.81
CA LYS A 32 10.46 -11.36 -15.59
C LYS A 32 10.36 -12.00 -14.19
N LEU A 33 11.50 -12.30 -13.54
CA LEU A 33 11.51 -12.76 -12.14
C LEU A 33 10.96 -11.69 -11.16
N ALA A 34 11.04 -10.42 -11.51
CA ALA A 34 10.44 -9.33 -10.73
C ALA A 34 8.90 -9.38 -10.71
N GLY A 35 8.28 -10.17 -11.59
CA GLY A 35 6.83 -10.39 -11.59
C GLY A 35 6.29 -10.96 -10.26
N CYS A 36 7.08 -11.78 -9.54
CA CYS A 36 6.71 -12.27 -8.21
C CYS A 36 6.62 -11.14 -7.17
N CYS A 37 7.35 -10.04 -7.36
CA CYS A 37 7.31 -8.87 -6.49
C CYS A 37 6.12 -7.95 -6.76
N ASN A 38 5.35 -8.21 -7.82
CA ASN A 38 4.24 -7.34 -8.21
C ASN A 38 3.14 -7.23 -7.14
N CYS A 39 2.98 -8.26 -6.30
CA CYS A 39 2.06 -8.23 -5.17
C CYS A 39 2.55 -7.34 -4.01
N LEU A 40 3.85 -7.06 -3.92
CA LEU A 40 4.41 -6.21 -2.87
C LEU A 40 4.18 -4.72 -3.14
N TRP A 41 4.07 -4.31 -4.40
CA TRP A 41 3.86 -2.91 -4.77
C TRP A 41 2.56 -2.31 -4.22
N PRO A 42 1.40 -2.98 -4.33
CA PRO A 42 0.16 -2.48 -3.73
C PRO A 42 0.26 -2.32 -2.21
N ILE A 43 0.90 -3.27 -1.53
CA ILE A 43 1.11 -3.21 -0.08
C ILE A 43 2.01 -2.02 0.27
N ALA A 44 3.10 -1.83 -0.47
CA ALA A 44 4.00 -0.68 -0.28
C ALA A 44 3.30 0.66 -0.53
N GLY A 45 2.41 0.74 -1.54
CA GLY A 45 1.60 1.94 -1.81
C GLY A 45 0.64 2.28 -0.67
N GLY A 46 -0.04 1.28 -0.10
CA GLY A 46 -0.89 1.45 1.08
C GLY A 46 -0.11 1.88 2.32
N LEU A 47 1.06 1.28 2.54
CA LEU A 47 1.98 1.67 3.61
C LEU A 47 2.47 3.12 3.46
N LEU A 48 2.84 3.53 2.24
CA LEU A 48 3.30 4.89 1.95
C LEU A 48 2.21 5.93 2.22
N ALA A 49 0.98 5.67 1.76
CA ALA A 49 -0.16 6.54 2.00
C ALA A 49 -0.40 6.73 3.50
N THR A 50 -0.37 5.64 4.27
CA THR A 50 -0.54 5.66 5.72
C THR A 50 0.60 6.39 6.43
N MET A 51 1.84 6.16 6.03
CA MET A 51 3.02 6.84 6.57
C MET A 51 2.91 8.37 6.39
N LEU A 52 2.52 8.82 5.20
CA LEU A 52 2.36 10.25 4.92
C LEU A 52 1.23 10.86 5.77
N TYR A 53 0.13 10.12 5.94
CA TYR A 53 -0.98 10.57 6.76
C TYR A 53 -0.60 10.68 8.24
N VAL A 54 0.01 9.63 8.81
CA VAL A 54 0.43 9.62 10.22
C VAL A 54 1.44 10.73 10.51
N LYS A 55 2.40 10.98 9.61
CA LYS A 55 3.36 12.09 9.76
C LYS A 55 2.70 13.47 9.68
N GLY A 56 1.69 13.64 8.87
CA GLY A 56 1.01 14.92 8.68
C GLY A 56 -0.17 15.18 9.61
N SER A 57 -0.65 14.17 10.35
CA SER A 57 -1.80 14.29 11.25
C SER A 57 -1.35 14.60 12.68
N PRO A 58 -1.90 15.65 13.34
CA PRO A 58 -1.66 15.89 14.76
C PRO A 58 -2.35 14.86 15.66
N ASN A 59 -3.47 14.31 15.22
CA ASN A 59 -4.26 13.33 15.96
C ASN A 59 -3.76 11.90 15.72
N PRO A 60 -3.92 10.99 16.69
CA PRO A 60 -3.61 9.58 16.53
C PRO A 60 -4.44 8.99 15.39
N ALA A 61 -3.79 8.24 14.50
CA ALA A 61 -4.45 7.57 13.38
C ALA A 61 -5.10 6.27 13.86
N THR A 62 -6.35 6.06 13.47
CA THR A 62 -7.05 4.81 13.76
C THR A 62 -6.74 3.76 12.68
N VAL A 63 -6.91 2.49 13.01
CA VAL A 63 -6.75 1.39 12.06
C VAL A 63 -7.71 1.54 10.86
N LEU A 64 -8.92 2.07 11.13
CA LEU A 64 -9.89 2.38 10.08
C LEU A 64 -9.39 3.47 9.11
N ASP A 65 -8.67 4.46 9.63
CA ASP A 65 -8.07 5.50 8.79
C ASP A 65 -7.04 4.88 7.82
N GLY A 66 -6.24 3.93 8.30
CA GLY A 66 -5.31 3.18 7.47
C GLY A 66 -5.99 2.36 6.39
N ALA A 67 -7.09 1.68 6.72
CA ALA A 67 -7.88 0.92 5.75
C ALA A 67 -8.43 1.83 4.64
N ILE A 68 -9.01 2.96 4.99
CA ILE A 68 -9.56 3.93 4.04
C ILE A 68 -8.45 4.51 3.15
N LEU A 69 -7.31 4.87 3.73
CA LEU A 69 -6.17 5.41 3.00
C LEU A 69 -5.58 4.38 2.03
N GLY A 70 -5.42 3.14 2.49
CA GLY A 70 -4.96 2.03 1.67
C GLY A 70 -5.92 1.72 0.52
N ALA A 71 -7.23 1.68 0.80
CA ALA A 71 -8.25 1.47 -0.23
C ALA A 71 -8.24 2.59 -1.27
N LEU A 72 -8.21 3.87 -0.84
CA LEU A 72 -8.14 5.02 -1.75
C LEU A 72 -6.86 4.99 -2.59
N ALA A 73 -5.71 4.69 -1.98
CA ALA A 73 -4.45 4.57 -2.72
C ALA A 73 -4.49 3.42 -3.73
N GLY A 74 -5.10 2.28 -3.37
CA GLY A 74 -5.31 1.15 -4.26
C GLY A 74 -6.22 1.47 -5.44
N VAL A 75 -7.32 2.20 -5.20
CA VAL A 75 -8.24 2.65 -6.26
C VAL A 75 -7.53 3.61 -7.21
N ILE A 76 -6.83 4.62 -6.69
CA ILE A 76 -6.12 5.60 -7.51
C ILE A 76 -5.02 4.91 -8.33
N GLY A 77 -4.18 4.11 -7.68
CA GLY A 77 -3.09 3.39 -8.36
C GLY A 77 -3.59 2.37 -9.37
N GLY A 78 -4.65 1.64 -9.03
CA GLY A 78 -5.30 0.69 -9.92
C GLY A 78 -5.96 1.34 -11.14
N LEU A 79 -6.60 2.51 -10.98
CA LEU A 79 -7.15 3.28 -12.10
C LEU A 79 -6.04 3.78 -13.03
N ILE A 80 -4.93 4.28 -12.49
CA ILE A 80 -3.77 4.69 -13.30
C ILE A 80 -3.25 3.48 -14.09
N TYR A 81 -3.15 2.32 -13.45
CA TYR A 81 -2.72 1.10 -14.12
C TYR A 81 -3.70 0.66 -15.22
N LEU A 82 -5.01 0.70 -14.98
CA LEU A 82 -6.02 0.35 -15.98
C LEU A 82 -6.00 1.29 -17.19
N ILE A 83 -5.87 2.60 -16.95
CA ILE A 83 -5.96 3.62 -18.01
C ILE A 83 -4.64 3.72 -18.79
N ILE A 84 -3.51 3.61 -18.11
CA ILE A 84 -2.18 3.84 -18.70
C ILE A 84 -1.41 2.53 -18.86
N GLY A 85 -1.34 1.72 -17.80
CA GLY A 85 -0.53 0.50 -17.77
C GLY A 85 -1.05 -0.59 -18.70
N MET A 86 -2.37 -0.76 -18.77
CA MET A 86 -2.98 -1.76 -19.66
C MET A 86 -2.74 -1.48 -21.15
N PRO A 87 -3.02 -0.27 -21.68
CA PRO A 87 -2.68 0.06 -23.06
C PRO A 87 -1.20 -0.11 -23.36
N ILE A 88 -0.32 0.37 -22.47
CA ILE A 88 1.13 0.20 -22.65
C ILE A 88 1.51 -1.29 -22.69
N SER A 89 0.97 -2.09 -21.79
CA SER A 89 1.20 -3.55 -21.77
C SER A 89 0.78 -4.20 -23.10
N TYR A 90 -0.33 -3.75 -23.67
CA TYR A 90 -0.82 -4.21 -24.96
C TYR A 90 0.14 -3.86 -26.12
N PHE A 91 0.65 -2.64 -26.13
CA PHE A 91 1.62 -2.21 -27.14
C PHE A 91 2.99 -2.88 -26.98
N VAL A 92 3.46 -3.08 -25.75
CA VAL A 92 4.78 -3.64 -25.45
C VAL A 92 4.83 -5.14 -25.68
N ASN A 93 3.81 -5.89 -25.27
CA ASN A 93 3.81 -7.35 -25.36
C ASN A 93 3.20 -7.88 -26.67
N GLY A 94 2.40 -7.08 -27.37
CA GLY A 94 1.65 -7.48 -28.55
C GLY A 94 0.45 -8.39 -28.23
N VAL A 95 -0.51 -8.42 -29.16
CA VAL A 95 -1.74 -9.22 -29.03
C VAL A 95 -1.45 -10.72 -28.99
N GLU A 96 -0.51 -11.15 -29.82
CA GLU A 96 -0.16 -12.57 -29.97
C GLU A 96 0.45 -13.17 -28.70
N ALA A 97 1.33 -12.40 -28.01
CA ALA A 97 1.94 -12.85 -26.77
C ALA A 97 0.92 -12.94 -25.63
N LEU A 98 -0.05 -12.02 -25.60
CA LEU A 98 -1.17 -12.04 -24.64
C LEU A 98 -2.11 -13.22 -24.93
N ASP A 99 -2.45 -13.46 -26.18
CA ASP A 99 -3.26 -14.62 -26.58
C ASP A 99 -2.58 -15.94 -26.24
N ALA A 100 -1.26 -16.05 -26.49
CA ALA A 100 -0.48 -17.23 -26.11
C ALA A 100 -0.48 -17.47 -24.59
N GLN A 101 -0.36 -16.42 -23.79
CA GLN A 101 -0.37 -16.51 -22.33
C GLN A 101 -1.75 -16.93 -21.81
N VAL A 102 -2.81 -16.41 -22.41
CA VAL A 102 -4.19 -16.77 -22.07
C VAL A 102 -4.48 -18.23 -22.42
N ARG A 103 -4.06 -18.70 -23.60
CA ARG A 103 -4.23 -20.10 -24.02
C ARG A 103 -3.47 -21.08 -23.13
N GLN A 104 -2.36 -20.67 -22.51
CA GLN A 104 -1.66 -21.49 -21.53
C GLN A 104 -2.45 -21.64 -20.22
N LEU A 105 -3.20 -20.61 -19.81
CA LEU A 105 -3.96 -20.62 -18.57
C LEU A 105 -5.36 -21.23 -18.72
N ALA A 106 -5.96 -21.07 -19.90
CA ALA A 106 -7.32 -21.51 -20.20
C ALA A 106 -7.46 -21.89 -21.67
N PRO A 107 -6.95 -23.09 -22.08
CA PRO A 107 -6.91 -23.51 -23.48
C PRO A 107 -8.31 -23.67 -24.13
N ASP A 108 -9.33 -24.02 -23.35
CA ASP A 108 -10.68 -24.29 -23.81
C ASP A 108 -11.63 -23.09 -23.66
N PHE A 109 -11.10 -21.90 -23.31
CA PHE A 109 -11.97 -20.74 -23.12
C PHE A 109 -12.31 -20.08 -24.47
N PRO A 110 -13.61 -19.99 -24.84
CA PRO A 110 -14.02 -19.54 -26.16
C PRO A 110 -13.89 -18.02 -26.37
N LEU A 111 -13.49 -17.26 -25.36
CA LEU A 111 -13.35 -15.81 -25.42
C LEU A 111 -11.96 -15.44 -25.91
N GLY A 112 -11.87 -14.50 -26.86
CA GLY A 112 -10.58 -13.98 -27.34
C GLY A 112 -9.76 -13.34 -26.22
N GLY A 113 -8.43 -13.32 -26.41
CA GLY A 113 -7.47 -12.84 -25.41
C GLY A 113 -7.77 -11.43 -24.88
N VAL A 114 -8.35 -10.56 -25.72
CA VAL A 114 -8.75 -9.20 -25.32
C VAL A 114 -9.82 -9.20 -24.22
N VAL A 115 -10.82 -10.06 -24.33
CA VAL A 115 -11.91 -10.15 -23.34
C VAL A 115 -11.38 -10.71 -22.02
N LEU A 116 -10.54 -11.74 -22.10
CA LEU A 116 -9.93 -12.33 -20.91
C LEU A 116 -8.96 -11.34 -20.22
N MET A 117 -8.25 -10.54 -21.00
CA MET A 117 -7.39 -9.48 -20.48
C MET A 117 -8.21 -8.39 -19.77
N ALA A 118 -9.35 -7.99 -20.32
CA ALA A 118 -10.25 -7.04 -19.68
C ALA A 118 -10.78 -7.57 -18.35
N ILE A 119 -11.25 -8.83 -18.33
CA ILE A 119 -11.70 -9.48 -17.09
C ILE A 119 -10.54 -9.59 -16.08
N GLY A 120 -9.37 -10.04 -16.52
CA GLY A 120 -8.16 -10.12 -15.69
C GLY A 120 -7.75 -8.78 -15.11
N GLY A 121 -7.88 -7.70 -15.88
CA GLY A 121 -7.63 -6.33 -15.43
C GLY A 121 -8.59 -5.88 -14.34
N ILE A 122 -9.89 -6.17 -14.50
CA ILE A 122 -10.89 -5.86 -13.48
C ILE A 122 -10.63 -6.65 -12.18
N VAL A 123 -10.41 -7.96 -12.30
CA VAL A 123 -10.08 -8.81 -11.16
C VAL A 123 -8.79 -8.34 -10.49
N GLY A 124 -7.76 -8.06 -11.28
CA GLY A 124 -6.50 -7.51 -10.80
C GLY A 124 -6.66 -6.18 -10.07
N PHE A 125 -7.53 -5.30 -10.57
CA PHE A 125 -7.87 -4.05 -9.90
C PHE A 125 -8.41 -4.28 -8.48
N PHE A 126 -9.37 -5.19 -8.32
CA PHE A 126 -9.90 -5.52 -6.99
C PHE A 126 -8.83 -6.12 -6.07
N ILE A 127 -7.99 -7.00 -6.59
CA ILE A 127 -6.87 -7.57 -5.82
C ILE A 127 -5.92 -6.45 -5.37
N PHE A 128 -5.58 -5.48 -6.22
CA PHE A 128 -4.74 -4.36 -5.86
C PHE A 128 -5.35 -3.49 -4.76
N VAL A 129 -6.66 -3.23 -4.82
CA VAL A 129 -7.36 -2.48 -3.77
C VAL A 129 -7.29 -3.23 -2.44
N VAL A 130 -7.54 -4.54 -2.44
CA VAL A 130 -7.48 -5.37 -1.22
C VAL A 130 -6.06 -5.40 -0.64
N LEU A 131 -5.04 -5.65 -1.46
CA LEU A 131 -3.64 -5.68 -1.02
C LEU A 131 -3.17 -4.32 -0.49
N SER A 132 -3.55 -3.24 -1.15
CA SER A 132 -3.25 -1.88 -0.71
C SER A 132 -3.97 -1.53 0.61
N THR A 133 -5.19 -2.02 0.80
CA THR A 133 -5.93 -1.88 2.07
C THR A 133 -5.22 -2.60 3.20
N ILE A 134 -4.75 -3.82 2.96
CA ILE A 134 -3.94 -4.57 3.93
C ILE A 134 -2.66 -3.80 4.27
N GLY A 135 -1.98 -3.24 3.27
CA GLY A 135 -0.81 -2.37 3.48
C GLY A 135 -1.13 -1.17 4.37
N GLY A 136 -2.28 -0.51 4.14
CA GLY A 136 -2.75 0.60 4.96
C GLY A 136 -3.06 0.19 6.41
N LEU A 137 -3.72 -0.96 6.61
CA LEU A 137 -4.02 -1.51 7.93
C LEU A 137 -2.74 -1.79 8.75
N ILE A 138 -1.76 -2.40 8.12
CA ILE A 138 -0.46 -2.74 8.76
C ILE A 138 0.35 -1.46 9.03
N GLY A 139 0.21 -0.45 8.16
CA GLY A 139 0.94 0.81 8.27
C GLY A 139 0.63 1.59 9.55
N VAL A 140 -0.64 1.63 9.99
CA VAL A 140 -1.03 2.39 11.19
C VAL A 140 -0.26 1.94 12.43
N PRO A 141 -0.30 0.67 12.86
CA PRO A 141 0.39 0.25 14.08
C PRO A 141 1.92 0.44 14.00
N ILE A 142 2.50 0.33 12.80
CA ILE A 142 3.94 0.51 12.61
C ILE A 142 4.34 1.98 12.79
N PHE A 143 3.62 2.91 12.16
CA PHE A 143 4.01 4.31 12.13
C PHE A 143 3.49 5.09 13.34
N GLU A 144 2.33 4.73 13.89
CA GLU A 144 1.79 5.35 15.10
C GLU A 144 2.65 5.00 16.32
N LYS A 145 3.10 3.75 16.44
CA LYS A 145 4.00 3.33 17.51
C LYS A 145 5.31 4.12 17.51
N ARG A 146 5.85 4.44 16.33
CA ARG A 146 7.05 5.27 16.20
C ARG A 146 6.81 6.73 16.60
N LYS A 147 5.61 7.26 16.37
CA LYS A 147 5.22 8.61 16.73
C LYS A 147 5.04 8.74 18.26
N GLY A 148 4.41 7.76 18.90
CA GLY A 148 4.20 7.71 20.35
C GLY A 148 5.51 7.67 21.14
N GLY A 149 6.52 6.96 20.65
CA GLY A 149 7.84 6.90 21.29
C GLY A 149 8.61 8.21 21.28
N ALA A 150 8.35 9.10 20.30
CA ALA A 150 8.99 10.41 20.22
C ALA A 150 8.33 11.50 21.08
N ASN A 151 7.07 11.30 21.48
CA ASN A 151 6.25 12.27 22.20
C ASN A 151 5.84 11.79 23.62
N MET A 152 6.42 10.70 24.12
CA MET A 152 6.24 10.40 25.54
C MET A 152 6.91 11.50 26.36
N PRO A 153 6.17 12.22 27.22
CA PRO A 153 6.82 13.03 28.22
C PRO A 153 7.79 12.13 29.00
N PRO A 154 9.00 12.62 29.34
CA PRO A 154 9.92 11.83 30.13
C PRO A 154 9.15 11.29 31.34
N PRO A 155 9.38 10.02 31.72
CA PRO A 155 8.70 9.45 32.89
C PRO A 155 8.92 10.44 34.05
N PRO A 156 7.88 10.67 34.87
CA PRO A 156 8.03 11.56 36.04
C PRO A 156 9.33 11.15 36.74
N GLN A 157 10.26 12.05 36.79
CA GLN A 157 11.46 11.80 37.58
C GLN A 157 10.94 11.61 39.00
N ASP A 158 10.97 10.36 39.46
CA ASP A 158 10.87 10.09 40.90
C ASP A 158 11.95 10.92 41.56
N PHE A 159 11.57 12.12 41.96
CA PHE A 159 12.40 12.90 42.86
C PHE A 159 12.48 12.07 44.12
N GLY A 160 13.48 11.22 44.15
CA GLY A 160 13.76 10.24 45.16
C GLY A 160 13.45 10.78 46.52
N GLY A 161 12.58 10.07 47.19
CA GLY A 161 12.28 10.36 48.59
C GLY A 161 13.56 10.59 49.36
N GLY A 162 13.70 11.80 49.90
CA GLY A 162 14.77 12.11 50.81
C GLY A 162 14.78 11.08 51.95
N PRO A 163 15.96 10.65 52.38
CA PRO A 163 16.09 9.78 53.55
C PRO A 163 15.77 10.60 54.81
N GLY A 164 14.56 10.44 55.34
CA GLY A 164 14.26 11.17 56.56
C GLY A 164 12.78 11.14 57.00
N GLY A 165 12.26 10.00 57.20
CA GLY A 165 10.97 9.77 57.89
C GLY A 165 11.18 8.78 59.02
N THR A 166 11.88 9.16 60.07
CA THR A 166 11.93 8.46 61.36
C THR A 166 10.51 8.44 61.93
N TYR A 167 9.85 7.33 61.88
CA TYR A 167 8.66 7.10 62.69
C TYR A 167 9.09 7.03 64.16
N GLY A 168 8.89 8.15 64.86
CA GLY A 168 9.00 8.19 66.31
C GLY A 168 7.96 7.30 66.92
N THR A 169 8.38 6.22 67.54
CA THR A 169 7.65 5.46 68.53
C THR A 169 7.52 6.37 69.77
N GLY A 170 6.38 6.97 69.94
CA GLY A 170 5.96 7.65 71.20
C GLY A 170 5.04 6.76 71.96
N LEU A 171 5.42 6.51 73.19
CA LEU A 171 4.75 5.82 74.29
C LEU A 171 3.31 6.27 74.50
#